data_b2a482ed03063225e2763f0c81f505ea
#
_entry.id   b2a482ed03063225e2763f0c81f505ea
#
_cell.length_a   1.000
_cell.length_b   1.000
_cell.length_c   1.000
_cell.angle_alpha   90.00
_cell.angle_beta   90.00
_cell.angle_gamma   90.00
#
_symmetry.space_group_name_H-M   'P 1'
#
loop_
_entity.id
_entity.type
_entity.pdbx_description
1 polymer ?
#
loop_
_entity_poly.entity_id
_entity_poly.type
_entity_poly.pdbx_seq_one_letter_code
_entity_poly.pdbx_strand_id
1 'polypeptide(L)'
;MSKIVISTSSFGVDNNPPLQLLLKAGMHIASNSLGRKLTEEEVAKLLGADTVGMIAGIEPLTERVLASSNSLRVISRCGAGLDSVDLEAAKRHNIAVTNTPEAPSQAVAELTLGLILSALRRICQTDRQLRAGEWPRMQGQLLAAQVVGIIGLGHIGRRVARLDRKSVV
;
A
#
# COMPACT_ATOMS: atom_id res chain seq x y z
N MET A 1 22.25 6.60 19.18
CA MET A 1 21.99 5.51 18.18
C MET A 1 20.96 6.01 17.20
N SER A 2 21.17 5.85 15.91
CA SER A 2 20.18 6.31 14.91
C SER A 2 18.98 5.38 14.90
N LYS A 3 17.76 5.95 14.91
CA LYS A 3 16.50 5.22 14.94
C LYS A 3 15.81 5.25 13.57
N ILE A 4 15.27 4.12 13.16
CA ILE A 4 14.34 4.00 12.03
C ILE A 4 12.96 3.70 12.59
N VAL A 5 11.96 4.43 12.14
CA VAL A 5 10.56 4.21 12.49
C VAL A 5 9.85 3.47 11.37
N ILE A 6 9.11 2.42 11.72
CA ILE A 6 8.18 1.73 10.82
C ILE A 6 6.76 2.04 11.29
N SER A 7 6.11 3.00 10.64
CA SER A 7 4.78 3.45 11.02
C SER A 7 3.66 2.66 10.32
N THR A 8 3.94 2.10 9.17
CA THR A 8 2.97 1.27 8.44
C THR A 8 2.69 -0.07 9.15
N SER A 9 1.45 -0.48 9.19
CA SER A 9 1.04 -1.81 9.68
C SER A 9 1.23 -2.93 8.66
N SER A 10 1.50 -2.59 7.40
CA SER A 10 1.64 -3.56 6.31
C SER A 10 3.08 -4.03 6.05
N PHE A 11 4.06 -3.50 6.78
CA PHE A 11 5.45 -3.92 6.67
C PHE A 11 5.72 -5.03 7.69
N GLY A 12 5.88 -6.26 7.21
CA GLY A 12 6.22 -7.39 8.07
C GLY A 12 7.59 -7.23 8.71
N VAL A 13 7.68 -7.41 10.02
CA VAL A 13 8.95 -7.32 10.78
C VAL A 13 9.63 -8.69 10.92
N ASP A 14 8.88 -9.77 10.82
CA ASP A 14 9.41 -11.13 10.94
C ASP A 14 10.05 -11.60 9.64
N ASN A 15 11.25 -12.15 9.74
CA ASN A 15 12.04 -12.68 8.61
C ASN A 15 12.15 -11.74 7.39
N ASN A 16 12.21 -10.44 7.63
CA ASN A 16 12.28 -9.42 6.60
C ASN A 16 13.75 -9.09 6.25
N PRO A 17 14.29 -9.53 5.08
CA PRO A 17 15.69 -9.29 4.73
C PRO A 17 16.10 -7.80 4.70
N PRO A 18 15.30 -6.86 4.16
CA PRO A 18 15.58 -5.44 4.27
C PRO A 18 15.74 -4.95 5.71
N LEU A 19 14.91 -5.45 6.65
CA LEU A 19 15.01 -5.09 8.05
C LEU A 19 16.31 -5.59 8.68
N GLN A 20 16.75 -6.78 8.31
CA GLN A 20 18.02 -7.34 8.78
C GLN A 20 19.23 -6.49 8.35
N LEU A 21 19.15 -5.85 7.18
CA LEU A 21 20.20 -4.91 6.74
C LEU A 21 20.29 -3.69 7.65
N LEU A 22 19.15 -3.13 8.04
CA LEU A 22 19.10 -1.98 8.96
C LEU A 22 19.65 -2.36 10.34
N LEU A 23 19.26 -3.51 10.87
CA LEU A 23 19.76 -4.01 12.15
C LEU A 23 21.27 -4.26 12.12
N LYS A 24 21.79 -4.88 11.06
CA LYS A 24 23.25 -5.09 10.86
C LYS A 24 24.01 -3.78 10.74
N ALA A 25 23.37 -2.72 10.24
CA ALA A 25 23.95 -1.37 10.19
C ALA A 25 23.90 -0.64 11.55
N GLY A 26 23.48 -1.32 12.64
CA GLY A 26 23.42 -0.75 13.97
C GLY A 26 22.26 0.22 14.20
N MET A 27 21.23 0.17 13.35
CA MET A 27 20.03 0.99 13.50
C MET A 27 19.08 0.40 14.55
N HIS A 28 18.52 1.24 15.38
CA HIS A 28 17.42 0.86 16.28
C HIS A 28 16.09 0.96 15.53
N ILE A 29 15.26 -0.07 15.62
CA ILE A 29 13.96 -0.11 14.94
C ILE A 29 12.84 0.09 15.95
N ALA A 30 11.96 1.07 15.68
CA ALA A 30 10.71 1.30 16.40
C ALA A 30 9.53 1.07 15.45
N SER A 31 8.69 0.11 15.74
CA SER A 31 7.57 -0.29 14.88
C SER A 31 6.23 0.13 15.45
N ASN A 32 5.26 0.35 14.56
CA ASN A 32 3.85 0.50 14.90
C ASN A 32 3.32 -0.79 15.56
N SER A 33 3.06 -0.73 16.86
CA SER A 33 2.54 -1.85 17.65
C SER A 33 1.01 -1.95 17.66
N LEU A 34 0.30 -0.97 17.06
CA LEU A 34 -1.17 -0.92 17.10
C LEU A 34 -1.83 -1.76 16.00
N GLY A 35 -1.07 -2.25 15.01
CA GLY A 35 -1.61 -3.07 13.92
C GLY A 35 -2.61 -2.36 12.99
N ARG A 36 -2.73 -1.03 13.08
CA ARG A 36 -3.62 -0.19 12.28
C ARG A 36 -2.92 1.06 11.78
N LYS A 37 -3.60 1.80 10.90
CA LYS A 37 -3.17 3.14 10.50
C LYS A 37 -3.05 4.04 11.74
N LEU A 38 -1.91 4.71 11.88
CA LEU A 38 -1.67 5.69 12.93
C LEU A 38 -2.34 7.02 12.62
N THR A 39 -2.75 7.72 13.67
CA THR A 39 -3.15 9.12 13.58
C THR A 39 -1.92 10.02 13.51
N GLU A 40 -2.12 11.27 13.14
CA GLU A 40 -1.05 12.27 13.10
C GLU A 40 -0.28 12.40 14.41
N GLU A 41 -1.01 12.41 15.53
CA GLU A 41 -0.43 12.53 16.87
C GLU A 41 0.37 11.28 17.27
N GLU A 42 -0.12 10.10 16.90
CA GLU A 42 0.57 8.83 17.15
C GLU A 42 1.88 8.74 16.36
N VAL A 43 1.88 9.21 15.10
CA VAL A 43 3.09 9.27 14.28
C VAL A 43 4.10 10.24 14.88
N ALA A 44 3.68 11.45 15.26
CA ALA A 44 4.55 12.45 15.88
C ALA A 44 5.21 11.91 17.17
N LYS A 45 4.45 11.19 17.99
CA LYS A 45 4.98 10.54 19.21
C LYS A 45 5.98 9.42 18.89
N LEU A 46 5.73 8.64 17.84
CA LEU A 46 6.59 7.52 17.45
C LEU A 46 7.93 8.01 16.89
N LEU A 47 7.94 9.13 16.14
CA LEU A 47 9.13 9.67 15.52
C LEU A 47 10.22 9.98 16.57
N GLY A 48 10.00 10.91 17.48
CA GLY A 48 11.01 11.32 18.44
C GLY A 48 12.23 12.01 17.79
N ALA A 49 13.11 12.55 18.63
CA ALA A 49 14.22 13.42 18.19
C ALA A 49 15.39 12.67 17.52
N ASP A 50 15.54 11.38 17.76
CA ASP A 50 16.64 10.52 17.30
C ASP A 50 16.34 9.75 15.99
N THR A 51 15.15 9.96 15.42
CA THR A 51 14.71 9.27 14.18
C THR A 51 15.39 9.89 12.96
N VAL A 52 16.15 9.07 12.23
CA VAL A 52 16.84 9.50 11.00
C VAL A 52 16.12 9.05 9.74
N GLY A 53 15.27 8.02 9.83
CA GLY A 53 14.52 7.50 8.69
C GLY A 53 13.18 6.89 9.10
N MET A 54 12.27 6.84 8.15
CA MET A 54 10.92 6.33 8.36
C MET A 54 10.48 5.45 7.19
N ILE A 55 9.95 4.27 7.50
CA ILE A 55 9.20 3.46 6.55
C ILE A 55 7.72 3.73 6.79
N ALA A 56 7.11 4.45 5.86
CA ALA A 56 5.77 5.00 5.99
C ALA A 56 4.71 4.24 5.18
N GLY A 57 3.50 4.20 5.69
CA GLY A 57 2.29 3.69 5.01
C GLY A 57 1.42 4.83 4.47
N ILE A 58 0.15 4.81 4.88
CA ILE A 58 -0.89 5.76 4.47
C ILE A 58 -1.29 6.74 5.59
N GLU A 59 -0.55 6.75 6.68
CA GLU A 59 -0.73 7.72 7.77
C GLU A 59 -0.42 9.14 7.31
N PRO A 60 -1.04 10.16 7.92
CA PRO A 60 -0.81 11.55 7.54
C PRO A 60 0.58 12.02 7.99
N LEU A 61 1.41 12.42 7.04
CA LEU A 61 2.73 13.02 7.26
C LEU A 61 2.65 14.51 6.90
N THR A 62 1.97 15.25 7.75
CA THR A 62 1.77 16.68 7.62
C THR A 62 3.03 17.48 8.03
N GLU A 63 3.06 18.77 7.74
CA GLU A 63 4.09 19.69 8.23
C GLU A 63 4.35 19.50 9.74
N ARG A 64 3.27 19.41 10.55
CA ARG A 64 3.36 19.23 12.00
C ARG A 64 4.11 17.95 12.40
N VAL A 65 3.85 16.85 11.68
CA VAL A 65 4.53 15.56 11.90
C VAL A 65 6.00 15.67 11.51
N LEU A 66 6.28 16.23 10.34
CA LEU A 66 7.65 16.34 9.82
C LEU A 66 8.52 17.26 10.69
N ALA A 67 7.93 18.34 11.20
CA ALA A 67 8.60 19.25 12.12
C ALA A 67 8.87 18.65 13.52
N SER A 68 8.22 17.53 13.89
CA SER A 68 8.40 16.91 15.20
C SER A 68 9.74 16.18 15.37
N SER A 69 10.50 15.98 14.27
CA SER A 69 11.81 15.33 14.32
C SER A 69 12.85 16.08 13.47
N ASN A 70 13.73 16.80 14.12
CA ASN A 70 14.81 17.54 13.45
C ASN A 70 15.90 16.64 12.84
N SER A 71 15.93 15.37 13.21
CA SER A 71 16.92 14.39 12.73
C SER A 71 16.45 13.59 11.53
N LEU A 72 15.16 13.65 11.18
CA LEU A 72 14.58 12.91 10.06
C LEU A 72 15.20 13.35 8.73
N ARG A 73 15.72 12.42 7.96
CA ARG A 73 16.41 12.67 6.68
C ARG A 73 15.73 12.00 5.50
N VAL A 74 15.03 10.88 5.74
CA VAL A 74 14.43 10.08 4.67
C VAL A 74 13.11 9.46 5.09
N ILE A 75 12.15 9.50 4.19
CA ILE A 75 10.88 8.78 4.26
C ILE A 75 10.84 7.83 3.08
N SER A 76 10.77 6.53 3.36
CA SER A 76 10.52 5.49 2.37
C SER A 76 9.05 5.07 2.46
N ARG A 77 8.25 5.51 1.49
CA ARG A 77 6.83 5.18 1.46
C ARG A 77 6.64 3.75 0.93
N CYS A 78 6.08 2.88 1.75
CA CYS A 78 5.70 1.51 1.38
C CYS A 78 4.42 1.52 0.53
N GLY A 79 4.58 1.76 -0.78
CA GLY A 79 3.50 1.83 -1.77
C GLY A 79 3.69 2.93 -2.82
N ALA A 80 2.74 3.09 -3.72
CA ALA A 80 2.85 3.94 -4.91
C ALA A 80 2.48 5.41 -4.66
N GLY A 81 1.37 5.67 -3.96
CA GLY A 81 0.86 7.03 -3.74
C GLY A 81 1.65 7.82 -2.71
N LEU A 82 1.72 9.13 -2.86
CA LEU A 82 2.36 10.07 -1.94
C LEU A 82 1.36 11.06 -1.32
N ASP A 83 0.06 10.86 -1.53
CA ASP A 83 -1.01 11.77 -1.12
C ASP A 83 -1.07 12.02 0.39
N SER A 84 -0.53 11.11 1.19
CA SER A 84 -0.46 11.24 2.64
C SER A 84 0.77 12.01 3.14
N VAL A 85 1.67 12.42 2.24
CA VAL A 85 2.92 13.11 2.58
C VAL A 85 2.88 14.55 2.10
N ASP A 86 3.10 15.49 2.99
CA ASP A 86 3.32 16.90 2.63
C ASP A 86 4.72 17.05 2.02
N LEU A 87 4.79 16.95 0.68
CA LEU A 87 6.05 16.99 -0.07
C LEU A 87 6.75 18.36 0.02
N GLU A 88 5.97 19.44 0.10
CA GLU A 88 6.54 20.79 0.23
C GLU A 88 7.16 20.98 1.63
N ALA A 89 6.50 20.47 2.66
CA ALA A 89 7.06 20.46 4.00
C ALA A 89 8.32 19.59 4.07
N ALA A 90 8.28 18.37 3.50
CA ALA A 90 9.44 17.50 3.45
C ALA A 90 10.65 18.17 2.80
N LYS A 91 10.43 18.90 1.69
CA LYS A 91 11.46 19.69 1.01
C LYS A 91 12.02 20.80 1.90
N ARG A 92 11.16 21.56 2.59
CA ARG A 92 11.59 22.62 3.53
C ARG A 92 12.45 22.07 4.65
N HIS A 93 12.14 20.89 5.15
CA HIS A 93 12.89 20.19 6.21
C HIS A 93 14.08 19.38 5.70
N ASN A 94 14.40 19.44 4.40
CA ASN A 94 15.46 18.65 3.75
C ASN A 94 15.30 17.12 3.97
N ILE A 95 14.06 16.64 3.92
CA ILE A 95 13.71 15.23 4.04
C ILE A 95 13.52 14.64 2.64
N ALA A 96 14.32 13.65 2.28
CA ALA A 96 14.16 12.90 1.03
C ALA A 96 12.91 11.98 1.14
N VAL A 97 12.06 12.00 0.12
CA VAL A 97 10.88 11.11 0.05
C VAL A 97 11.02 10.18 -1.14
N THR A 98 10.91 8.88 -0.87
CA THR A 98 10.92 7.82 -1.89
C THR A 98 9.65 6.98 -1.80
N ASN A 99 9.29 6.30 -2.89
CA ASN A 99 8.14 5.41 -2.95
C ASN A 99 8.43 4.18 -3.82
N THR A 100 7.47 3.24 -3.86
CA THR A 100 7.57 2.00 -4.66
C THR A 100 6.43 1.92 -5.67
N PRO A 101 6.47 2.71 -6.78
CA PRO A 101 5.33 2.92 -7.66
C PRO A 101 4.90 1.67 -8.42
N GLU A 102 5.82 0.75 -8.73
CA GLU A 102 5.52 -0.44 -9.50
C GLU A 102 5.19 -1.68 -8.65
N ALA A 103 5.67 -1.73 -7.41
CA ALA A 103 5.59 -2.91 -6.56
C ALA A 103 4.15 -3.47 -6.40
N PRO A 104 3.10 -2.67 -6.15
CA PRO A 104 1.74 -3.18 -6.02
C PRO A 104 1.03 -3.44 -7.35
N SER A 105 1.61 -3.02 -8.50
CA SER A 105 0.89 -2.94 -9.77
C SER A 105 0.39 -4.29 -10.29
N GLN A 106 1.17 -5.35 -10.11
CA GLN A 106 0.77 -6.69 -10.55
C GLN A 106 -0.37 -7.23 -9.68
N ALA A 107 -0.23 -7.15 -8.36
CA ALA A 107 -1.26 -7.63 -7.43
C ALA A 107 -2.59 -6.87 -7.60
N VAL A 108 -2.55 -5.55 -7.81
CA VAL A 108 -3.75 -4.75 -8.06
C VAL A 108 -4.39 -5.10 -9.40
N ALA A 109 -3.61 -5.36 -10.45
CA ALA A 109 -4.14 -5.77 -11.75
C ALA A 109 -4.85 -7.13 -11.68
N GLU A 110 -4.26 -8.10 -10.97
CA GLU A 110 -4.88 -9.41 -10.75
C GLU A 110 -6.15 -9.32 -9.91
N LEU A 111 -6.13 -8.53 -8.84
CA LEU A 111 -7.32 -8.25 -8.04
C LEU A 111 -8.43 -7.59 -8.88
N THR A 112 -8.07 -6.65 -9.77
CA THR A 112 -9.03 -6.00 -10.66
C THR A 112 -9.73 -7.03 -11.56
N LEU A 113 -8.98 -7.94 -12.18
CA LEU A 113 -9.56 -9.02 -12.98
C LEU A 113 -10.44 -9.94 -12.13
N GLY A 114 -9.99 -10.29 -10.92
CA GLY A 114 -10.77 -11.08 -9.97
C GLY A 114 -12.10 -10.43 -9.59
N LEU A 115 -12.11 -9.10 -9.38
CA LEU A 115 -13.33 -8.34 -9.08
C LEU A 115 -14.27 -8.27 -10.30
N ILE A 116 -13.76 -8.06 -11.50
CA ILE A 116 -14.54 -8.10 -12.75
C ILE A 116 -15.22 -9.46 -12.91
N LEU A 117 -14.47 -10.56 -12.78
CA LEU A 117 -15.01 -11.90 -12.85
C LEU A 117 -16.02 -12.17 -11.73
N SER A 118 -15.74 -11.73 -10.51
CA SER A 118 -16.65 -11.88 -9.37
C SER A 118 -17.98 -11.18 -9.61
N ALA A 119 -17.95 -9.97 -10.19
CA ALA A 119 -19.16 -9.22 -10.53
C ALA A 119 -19.95 -9.91 -11.66
N LEU A 120 -19.30 -10.23 -12.79
CA LEU A 120 -19.92 -10.86 -13.93
C LEU A 120 -20.52 -12.25 -13.60
N ARG A 121 -19.84 -13.03 -12.78
CA ARG A 121 -20.26 -14.39 -12.40
C ARG A 121 -21.07 -14.42 -11.10
N ARG A 122 -21.35 -13.25 -10.49
CA ARG A 122 -22.13 -13.10 -9.24
C ARG A 122 -21.58 -13.93 -8.06
N ILE A 123 -20.26 -14.10 -7.98
CA ILE A 123 -19.62 -15.01 -7.01
C ILE A 123 -20.01 -14.67 -5.57
N CYS A 124 -19.88 -13.41 -5.16
CA CYS A 124 -20.20 -12.97 -3.79
C CYS A 124 -21.69 -13.13 -3.45
N GLN A 125 -22.59 -13.01 -4.45
CA GLN A 125 -24.02 -13.20 -4.23
C GLN A 125 -24.33 -14.68 -4.03
N THR A 126 -23.76 -15.53 -4.89
CA THR A 126 -23.95 -16.98 -4.81
C THR A 126 -23.36 -17.55 -3.51
N ASP A 127 -22.18 -17.10 -3.08
CA ASP A 127 -21.58 -17.51 -1.80
C ASP A 127 -22.49 -17.19 -0.61
N ARG A 128 -23.07 -15.97 -0.57
CA ARG A 128 -24.01 -15.61 0.51
C ARG A 128 -25.25 -16.48 0.54
N GLN A 129 -25.81 -16.79 -0.63
CA GLN A 129 -27.02 -17.64 -0.73
C GLN A 129 -26.73 -19.08 -0.33
N LEU A 130 -25.57 -19.63 -0.78
CA LEU A 130 -25.15 -20.95 -0.36
C LEU A 130 -24.95 -21.06 1.16
N ARG A 131 -24.35 -20.05 1.78
CA ARG A 131 -24.20 -19.98 3.24
C ARG A 131 -25.53 -19.87 3.98
N ALA A 132 -26.56 -19.31 3.34
CA ALA A 132 -27.91 -19.27 3.85
C ALA A 132 -28.71 -20.58 3.63
N GLY A 133 -28.08 -21.61 3.04
CA GLY A 133 -28.74 -22.89 2.73
C GLY A 133 -29.57 -22.86 1.44
N GLU A 134 -29.45 -21.80 0.63
CA GLU A 134 -30.13 -21.68 -0.65
C GLU A 134 -29.24 -22.23 -1.77
N TRP A 135 -29.85 -22.83 -2.82
CA TRP A 135 -29.15 -23.30 -4.01
C TRP A 135 -29.73 -22.68 -5.29
N PRO A 136 -29.62 -21.36 -5.49
CA PRO A 136 -30.14 -20.73 -6.68
C PRO A 136 -29.26 -21.00 -7.90
N ARG A 137 -29.87 -21.30 -9.04
CA ARG A 137 -29.15 -21.28 -10.32
C ARG A 137 -29.05 -19.85 -10.83
N MET A 138 -27.94 -19.19 -10.51
CA MET A 138 -27.70 -17.81 -10.97
C MET A 138 -27.02 -17.80 -12.33
N GLN A 139 -27.61 -17.07 -13.27
CA GLN A 139 -27.01 -16.86 -14.58
C GLN A 139 -26.05 -15.67 -14.50
N GLY A 140 -24.77 -15.89 -14.83
CA GLY A 140 -23.74 -14.88 -14.96
C GLY A 140 -23.45 -14.54 -16.43
N GLN A 141 -22.55 -13.60 -16.64
CA GLN A 141 -22.08 -13.18 -17.97
C GLN A 141 -20.66 -13.66 -18.21
N LEU A 142 -20.29 -13.91 -19.47
CA LEU A 142 -18.92 -14.24 -19.86
C LEU A 142 -18.11 -12.97 -20.05
N LEU A 143 -16.91 -12.90 -19.50
CA LEU A 143 -16.00 -11.77 -19.70
C LEU A 143 -15.61 -11.65 -21.17
N ALA A 144 -15.39 -12.77 -21.87
CA ALA A 144 -15.06 -12.79 -23.30
C ALA A 144 -16.13 -12.13 -24.22
N ALA A 145 -17.36 -12.00 -23.72
CA ALA A 145 -18.45 -11.34 -24.45
C ALA A 145 -18.63 -9.85 -24.04
N GLN A 146 -17.76 -9.33 -23.20
CA GLN A 146 -17.85 -7.95 -22.70
C GLN A 146 -16.75 -7.06 -23.28
N VAL A 147 -17.02 -5.77 -23.31
CA VAL A 147 -16.02 -4.74 -23.59
C VAL A 147 -15.59 -4.12 -22.27
N VAL A 148 -14.31 -4.23 -21.93
CA VAL A 148 -13.73 -3.62 -20.71
C VAL A 148 -13.09 -2.29 -21.08
N GLY A 149 -13.68 -1.19 -20.59
CA GLY A 149 -13.09 0.14 -20.69
C GLY A 149 -12.07 0.40 -19.59
N ILE A 150 -10.88 0.87 -19.94
CA ILE A 150 -9.82 1.21 -18.98
C ILE A 150 -9.60 2.72 -19.00
N ILE A 151 -9.90 3.37 -17.86
CA ILE A 151 -9.63 4.79 -17.66
C ILE A 151 -8.30 4.92 -16.91
N GLY A 152 -7.26 5.43 -17.58
CA GLY A 152 -5.91 5.54 -17.05
C GLY A 152 -5.01 4.35 -17.43
N LEU A 153 -4.02 4.59 -18.29
CA LEU A 153 -3.08 3.60 -18.82
C LEU A 153 -1.69 3.71 -18.16
N GLY A 154 -1.66 3.89 -16.84
CA GLY A 154 -0.48 3.85 -16.00
C GLY A 154 0.03 2.41 -15.75
N HIS A 155 0.82 2.22 -14.70
CA HIS A 155 1.40 0.90 -14.37
C HIS A 155 0.34 -0.19 -14.18
N ILE A 156 -0.77 0.11 -13.50
CA ILE A 156 -1.87 -0.84 -13.25
C ILE A 156 -2.69 -1.06 -14.51
N GLY A 157 -3.19 0.01 -15.16
CA GLY A 157 -4.06 -0.11 -16.32
C GLY A 157 -3.43 -0.88 -17.48
N ARG A 158 -2.12 -0.69 -17.73
CA ARG A 158 -1.37 -1.48 -18.72
C ARG A 158 -1.27 -2.97 -18.37
N ARG A 159 -1.17 -3.31 -17.09
CA ARG A 159 -1.15 -4.71 -16.63
C ARG A 159 -2.52 -5.34 -16.76
N VAL A 160 -3.59 -4.65 -16.38
CA VAL A 160 -4.98 -5.11 -16.60
C VAL A 160 -5.22 -5.38 -18.09
N ALA A 161 -4.85 -4.44 -18.98
CA ALA A 161 -5.00 -4.63 -20.42
C ALA A 161 -4.21 -5.83 -20.97
N ARG A 162 -3.05 -6.15 -20.39
CA ARG A 162 -2.25 -7.34 -20.77
C ARG A 162 -2.87 -8.64 -20.28
N LEU A 163 -3.44 -8.63 -19.08
CA LEU A 163 -4.13 -9.80 -18.54
C LEU A 163 -5.38 -10.13 -19.34
N ASP A 164 -6.12 -9.10 -19.78
CA ASP A 164 -7.30 -9.25 -20.63
C ASP A 164 -6.92 -9.77 -22.04
N ARG A 165 -5.82 -9.29 -22.63
CA ARG A 165 -5.34 -9.72 -23.95
C ARG A 165 -4.89 -11.18 -24.03
N LYS A 166 -4.53 -11.82 -22.94
CA LYS A 166 -4.22 -13.28 -22.95
C LYS A 166 -5.47 -14.16 -23.13
N SER A 167 -6.64 -13.58 -23.02
CA SER A 167 -7.91 -14.24 -23.33
C SER A 167 -8.39 -14.02 -24.78
N VAL A 168 -7.61 -13.30 -25.60
CA VAL A 168 -7.88 -13.10 -27.04
C VAL A 168 -6.70 -13.67 -27.83
N VAL A 169 -6.78 -14.94 -28.16
CA VAL A 169 -6.09 -15.57 -29.29
C VAL A 169 -7.15 -15.96 -30.30
#